data_a1623856ac622ef982bdaedc41f36e48
#
_entry.id   a1623856ac622ef982bdaedc41f36e48
#
_cell.length_a   1.000
_cell.length_b   1.000
_cell.length_c   1.000
_cell.angle_alpha   90.00
_cell.angle_beta   90.00
_cell.angle_gamma   90.00
#
_symmetry.space_group_name_H-M   'P 1'
#
loop_
_entity.id
_entity.type
_entity.pdbx_description
1 polymer ?
#
loop_
_entity_poly.entity_id
_entity_poly.type
_entity_poly.pdbx_seq_one_letter_code
_entity_poly.pdbx_strand_id
1 'polypeptide(L)'
;MKKILIVEDDQLLNRTLAYNLTSDGYEVISVFNFDSAVRKLRENEFDVALLDINLPDGSGLDLCEEIRNRGQHTYIIFITANDKESDMLKGYEVGGADYVTKPFSVTVLCKKVAAVFANL
;
A
#
# COMPACT_ATOMS: atom_id res chain seq x y z
N MET A 1 0.51 17.51 -5.83
CA MET A 1 1.40 16.69 -4.96
C MET A 1 1.02 15.24 -5.07
N LYS A 2 1.98 14.36 -5.17
CA LYS A 2 1.74 12.91 -5.29
C LYS A 2 1.33 12.34 -3.94
N LYS A 3 0.28 11.53 -3.94
CA LYS A 3 -0.40 11.08 -2.73
C LYS A 3 -0.26 9.58 -2.54
N ILE A 4 0.16 9.17 -1.34
CA ILE A 4 0.40 7.78 -0.97
C ILE A 4 -0.48 7.38 0.21
N LEU A 5 -1.12 6.22 0.10
CA LEU A 5 -1.83 5.57 1.20
C LEU A 5 -0.96 4.45 1.76
N ILE A 6 -0.83 4.40 3.08
CA ILE A 6 -0.19 3.28 3.77
C ILE A 6 -1.22 2.61 4.68
N VAL A 7 -1.38 1.30 4.54
CA VAL A 7 -2.27 0.50 5.40
C VAL A 7 -1.44 -0.63 6.00
N GLU A 8 -1.04 -0.45 7.26
CA GLU A 8 -0.13 -1.33 7.98
C GLU A 8 -0.43 -1.26 9.47
N ASP A 9 -0.73 -2.39 10.10
CA ASP A 9 -1.08 -2.44 11.52
C ASP A 9 0.13 -2.41 12.46
N ASP A 10 1.32 -2.79 12.00
CA ASP A 10 2.55 -2.63 12.78
C ASP A 10 2.87 -1.13 12.89
N GLN A 11 2.73 -0.58 14.10
CA GLN A 11 2.85 0.86 14.31
C GLN A 11 4.24 1.38 13.97
N LEU A 12 5.30 0.66 14.35
CA LEU A 12 6.66 1.10 14.07
C LEU A 12 6.94 1.13 12.57
N LEU A 13 6.59 0.07 11.86
CA LEU A 13 6.77 0.01 10.42
C LEU A 13 5.95 1.08 9.71
N ASN A 14 4.69 1.25 10.10
CA ASN A 14 3.81 2.28 9.54
C ASN A 14 4.43 3.67 9.67
N ARG A 15 4.88 4.03 10.87
CA ARG A 15 5.48 5.33 11.14
C ARG A 15 6.79 5.52 10.40
N THR A 16 7.61 4.47 10.30
CA THR A 16 8.89 4.52 9.59
C THR A 16 8.67 4.77 8.09
N LEU A 17 7.73 4.07 7.49
CA LEU A 17 7.37 4.27 6.08
C LEU A 17 6.81 5.69 5.85
N ALA A 18 5.87 6.11 6.70
CA ALA A 18 5.26 7.43 6.58
C ALA A 18 6.29 8.55 6.70
N TYR A 19 7.21 8.44 7.66
CA TYR A 19 8.28 9.42 7.85
C TYR A 19 9.18 9.52 6.62
N ASN A 20 9.66 8.38 6.13
CA ASN A 20 10.57 8.37 4.99
C ASN A 20 9.91 8.90 3.71
N LEU A 21 8.68 8.49 3.43
CA LEU A 21 7.98 8.92 2.23
C LEU A 21 7.57 10.40 2.31
N THR A 22 7.19 10.88 3.48
CA THR A 22 6.94 12.31 3.68
C THR A 22 8.22 13.12 3.46
N SER A 23 9.36 12.63 3.95
CA SER A 23 10.66 13.27 3.74
C SER A 23 11.05 13.31 2.26
N ASP A 24 10.59 12.34 1.48
CA ASP A 24 10.82 12.30 0.03
C ASP A 24 9.90 13.27 -0.74
N GLY A 25 9.02 13.97 -0.06
CA GLY A 25 8.19 15.02 -0.67
C GLY A 25 6.78 14.60 -1.05
N TYR A 26 6.34 13.41 -0.66
CA TYR A 26 4.98 12.95 -0.95
C TYR A 26 3.99 13.38 0.13
N GLU A 27 2.72 13.50 -0.26
CA GLU A 27 1.62 13.61 0.69
C GLU A 27 1.24 12.19 1.13
N VAL A 28 1.41 11.89 2.41
CA VAL A 28 1.21 10.54 2.93
C VAL A 28 0.04 10.52 3.91
N ILE A 29 -0.89 9.59 3.67
CA ILE A 29 -1.94 9.27 4.62
C ILE A 29 -1.69 7.84 5.07
N SER A 30 -1.50 7.63 6.37
CA SER A 30 -1.26 6.30 6.91
C SER A 30 -2.35 5.91 7.91
N VAL A 31 -2.81 4.67 7.77
CA VAL A 31 -3.84 4.09 8.63
C VAL A 31 -3.41 2.68 9.04
N PHE A 32 -4.07 2.12 10.04
CA PHE A 32 -3.61 0.89 10.68
C PHE A 32 -4.54 -0.30 10.46
N ASN A 33 -5.68 -0.10 9.79
CA ASN A 33 -6.66 -1.15 9.61
C ASN A 33 -7.49 -0.92 8.36
N PHE A 34 -8.29 -1.94 8.02
CA PHE A 34 -9.13 -1.95 6.82
C PHE A 34 -10.19 -0.85 6.84
N ASP A 35 -10.92 -0.73 7.94
CA ASP A 35 -12.01 0.24 8.06
C ASP A 35 -11.54 1.67 7.87
N SER A 36 -10.43 2.04 8.51
CA SER A 36 -9.84 3.38 8.37
C SER A 36 -9.39 3.64 6.93
N ALA A 37 -8.86 2.61 6.25
CA ALA A 37 -8.47 2.74 4.85
C ALA A 37 -9.66 3.02 3.94
N VAL A 38 -10.77 2.30 4.13
CA VAL A 38 -12.00 2.54 3.36
C VAL A 38 -12.50 3.96 3.53
N ARG A 39 -12.46 4.49 4.75
CA ARG A 39 -12.86 5.87 5.02
C ARG A 39 -12.01 6.87 4.23
N LYS A 40 -10.70 6.64 4.19
CA LYS A 40 -9.78 7.53 3.45
C LYS A 40 -10.01 7.45 1.94
N LEU A 41 -10.36 6.28 1.44
CA LEU A 41 -10.68 6.10 0.01
C LEU A 41 -11.93 6.87 -0.42
N ARG A 42 -12.86 7.15 0.49
CA ARG A 42 -14.05 7.93 0.18
C ARG A 42 -13.73 9.39 -0.10
N GLU A 43 -12.66 9.90 0.49
CA GLU A 43 -12.31 11.31 0.46
C GLU A 43 -11.11 11.62 -0.44
N ASN A 44 -10.35 10.59 -0.86
CA ASN A 44 -9.09 10.77 -1.56
C ASN A 44 -8.92 9.78 -2.69
N GLU A 45 -8.22 10.21 -3.73
CA GLU A 45 -7.62 9.33 -4.73
C GLU A 45 -6.13 9.27 -4.49
N PHE A 46 -5.55 8.06 -4.51
CA PHE A 46 -4.13 7.87 -4.24
C PHE A 46 -3.40 7.46 -5.50
N ASP A 47 -2.17 7.94 -5.65
CA ASP A 47 -1.30 7.54 -6.76
C ASP A 47 -0.66 6.18 -6.49
N VAL A 48 -0.26 5.94 -5.24
CA VAL A 48 0.33 4.68 -4.78
C VAL A 48 -0.31 4.28 -3.47
N ALA A 49 -0.53 2.99 -3.27
CA ALA A 49 -0.96 2.42 -2.00
C ALA A 49 -0.03 1.28 -1.60
N LEU A 50 0.44 1.33 -0.35
CA LEU A 50 1.19 0.25 0.28
C LEU A 50 0.24 -0.47 1.23
N LEU A 51 -0.09 -1.72 0.91
CA LEU A 51 -1.13 -2.46 1.62
C LEU A 51 -0.57 -3.73 2.23
N ASP A 52 -0.70 -3.91 3.54
CA ASP A 52 -0.51 -5.22 4.14
C ASP A 52 -1.73 -6.10 3.84
N ILE A 53 -1.51 -7.36 3.54
CA ILE A 53 -2.60 -8.32 3.28
C ILE A 53 -3.28 -8.71 4.58
N ASN A 54 -2.51 -8.96 5.63
CA ASN A 54 -3.05 -9.44 6.91
C ASN A 54 -3.34 -8.27 7.85
N LEU A 55 -4.52 -7.69 7.71
CA LEU A 55 -4.99 -6.60 8.56
C LEU A 55 -5.85 -7.17 9.70
N PRO A 56 -5.94 -6.47 10.85
CA PRO A 56 -6.71 -7.00 11.98
C PRO A 56 -8.20 -7.17 11.71
N ASP A 57 -8.74 -6.39 10.78
CA ASP A 57 -10.18 -6.34 10.49
C ASP A 57 -10.52 -6.65 9.02
N GLY A 58 -9.57 -7.19 8.26
CA GLY A 58 -9.84 -7.54 6.87
C GLY A 58 -8.58 -7.90 6.10
N SER A 59 -8.70 -8.03 4.80
CA SER A 59 -7.60 -8.38 3.93
C SER A 59 -7.23 -7.23 3.00
N GLY A 60 -5.92 -7.00 2.85
CA GLY A 60 -5.41 -6.04 1.86
C GLY A 60 -5.79 -6.42 0.43
N LEU A 61 -6.04 -7.69 0.16
CA LEU A 61 -6.55 -8.12 -1.15
C LEU A 61 -7.93 -7.56 -1.43
N ASP A 62 -8.82 -7.61 -0.43
CA ASP A 62 -10.16 -7.05 -0.55
C ASP A 62 -10.11 -5.53 -0.67
N LEU A 63 -9.15 -4.91 0.00
CA LEU A 63 -8.95 -3.47 -0.08
C LEU A 63 -8.50 -3.06 -1.48
N CYS A 64 -7.64 -3.85 -2.12
CA CYS A 64 -7.25 -3.63 -3.51
C CYS A 64 -8.45 -3.72 -4.45
N GLU A 65 -9.32 -4.71 -4.26
CA GLU A 65 -10.56 -4.82 -5.02
C GLU A 65 -11.45 -3.59 -4.82
N GLU A 66 -11.56 -3.12 -3.59
CA GLU A 66 -12.34 -1.92 -3.26
C GLU A 66 -11.81 -0.70 -4.03
N ILE A 67 -10.49 -0.53 -4.08
CA ILE A 67 -9.87 0.57 -4.84
C ILE A 67 -10.21 0.45 -6.32
N ARG A 68 -10.12 -0.74 -6.89
CA ARG A 68 -10.43 -0.97 -8.31
C ARG A 68 -11.92 -0.76 -8.61
N ASN A 69 -12.80 -1.18 -7.71
CA ASN A 69 -14.25 -1.00 -7.88
C ASN A 69 -14.66 0.47 -7.82
N ARG A 70 -13.86 1.32 -7.21
CA ARG A 70 -14.05 2.77 -7.20
C ARG A 70 -13.54 3.44 -8.48
N GLY A 71 -12.98 2.67 -9.40
CA GLY A 71 -12.42 3.20 -10.65
C GLY A 71 -11.09 3.92 -10.48
N GLN A 72 -10.43 3.77 -9.36
CA GLN A 72 -9.13 4.40 -9.10
C GLN A 72 -8.00 3.57 -9.74
N HIS A 73 -7.05 4.27 -10.34
CA HIS A 73 -5.88 3.67 -11.01
C HIS A 73 -4.63 3.69 -10.12
N THR A 74 -4.82 3.55 -8.83
CA THR A 74 -3.75 3.54 -7.84
C THR A 74 -2.76 2.40 -8.12
N TYR A 75 -1.47 2.70 -8.09
CA TYR A 75 -0.42 1.68 -8.16
C TYR A 75 -0.32 0.99 -6.81
N ILE A 76 -0.63 -0.29 -6.75
CA ILE A 76 -0.72 -1.02 -5.48
C ILE A 76 0.49 -1.92 -5.30
N ILE A 77 1.18 -1.73 -4.18
CA ILE A 77 2.28 -2.58 -3.72
C ILE A 77 1.82 -3.26 -2.43
N PHE A 78 1.73 -4.58 -2.45
CA PHE A 78 1.48 -5.34 -1.23
C PHE A 78 2.77 -5.47 -0.42
N ILE A 79 2.70 -5.18 0.89
CA ILE A 79 3.82 -5.32 1.83
C ILE A 79 3.36 -6.23 2.96
N THR A 80 3.85 -7.47 3.00
CA THR A 80 3.29 -8.44 3.94
C THR A 80 4.27 -9.54 4.32
N ALA A 81 4.06 -10.14 5.49
CA ALA A 81 4.76 -11.37 5.90
C ALA A 81 4.22 -12.60 5.18
N ASN A 82 3.09 -12.49 4.49
CA ASN A 82 2.47 -13.61 3.78
C ASN A 82 3.23 -13.88 2.48
N ASP A 83 3.95 -14.99 2.43
CA ASP A 83 4.75 -15.40 1.28
C ASP A 83 4.15 -16.60 0.51
N LYS A 84 2.89 -16.90 0.75
CA LYS A 84 2.21 -17.98 0.04
C LYS A 84 2.03 -17.62 -1.43
N GLU A 85 2.44 -18.53 -2.30
CA GLU A 85 2.35 -18.31 -3.75
C GLU A 85 0.91 -18.04 -4.19
N SER A 86 -0.08 -18.75 -3.63
CA SER A 86 -1.48 -18.55 -3.96
C SER A 86 -1.96 -17.12 -3.66
N ASP A 87 -1.51 -16.55 -2.55
CA ASP A 87 -1.88 -15.20 -2.16
C ASP A 87 -1.15 -14.16 -3.00
N MET A 88 0.10 -14.42 -3.38
CA MET A 88 0.84 -13.56 -4.29
C MET A 88 0.18 -13.49 -5.67
N LEU A 89 -0.22 -14.65 -6.20
CA LEU A 89 -0.93 -14.73 -7.47
C LEU A 89 -2.26 -13.98 -7.39
N LYS A 90 -3.00 -14.16 -6.30
CA LYS A 90 -4.26 -13.46 -6.11
C LYS A 90 -4.07 -11.94 -6.03
N GLY A 91 -2.98 -11.49 -5.39
CA GLY A 91 -2.64 -10.08 -5.33
C GLY A 91 -2.53 -9.45 -6.72
N TYR A 92 -1.85 -10.13 -7.64
CA TYR A 92 -1.76 -9.66 -9.03
C TYR A 92 -3.10 -9.75 -9.75
N GLU A 93 -3.88 -10.79 -9.52
CA GLU A 93 -5.21 -10.95 -10.14
C GLU A 93 -6.17 -9.84 -9.76
N VAL A 94 -6.15 -9.37 -8.51
CA VAL A 94 -7.05 -8.30 -8.05
C VAL A 94 -6.57 -6.91 -8.43
N GLY A 95 -5.44 -6.81 -9.11
CA GLY A 95 -4.95 -5.54 -9.64
C GLY A 95 -3.75 -4.96 -8.92
N GLY A 96 -3.06 -5.74 -8.08
CA GLY A 96 -1.79 -5.34 -7.51
C GLY A 96 -0.68 -5.32 -8.56
N ALA A 97 0.25 -4.36 -8.41
CA ALA A 97 1.34 -4.18 -9.36
C ALA A 97 2.66 -4.75 -8.85
N ASP A 98 2.83 -4.89 -7.54
CA ASP A 98 4.04 -5.45 -6.95
C ASP A 98 3.71 -6.10 -5.60
N TYR A 99 4.62 -6.96 -5.15
CA TYR A 99 4.45 -7.74 -3.93
C TYR A 99 5.79 -7.84 -3.21
N VAL A 100 5.89 -7.24 -2.03
CA VAL A 100 7.12 -7.18 -1.24
C VAL A 100 6.91 -7.91 0.08
N THR A 101 7.72 -8.94 0.36
CA THR A 101 7.61 -9.74 1.58
C THR A 101 8.45 -9.16 2.71
N LYS A 102 7.93 -9.22 3.92
CA LYS A 102 8.66 -8.85 5.13
C LYS A 102 9.60 -9.99 5.56
N PRO A 103 10.78 -9.69 6.08
CA PRO A 103 11.36 -8.37 6.25
C PRO A 103 11.89 -7.79 4.93
N PHE A 104 11.84 -6.49 4.78
CA PHE A 104 12.37 -5.80 3.60
C PHE A 104 13.13 -4.55 4.03
N SER A 105 13.92 -4.00 3.11
CA SER A 105 14.61 -2.73 3.33
C SER A 105 13.65 -1.57 3.06
N VAL A 106 13.45 -0.69 4.04
CA VAL A 106 12.66 0.53 3.87
C VAL A 106 13.27 1.41 2.78
N THR A 107 14.60 1.52 2.74
CA THR A 107 15.29 2.28 1.71
C THR A 107 14.98 1.74 0.32
N VAL A 108 15.01 0.41 0.13
CA VAL A 108 14.69 -0.22 -1.15
C VAL A 108 13.24 0.02 -1.53
N LEU A 109 12.31 -0.08 -0.57
CA LEU A 109 10.89 0.19 -0.85
C LEU A 109 10.67 1.64 -1.28
N CYS A 110 11.30 2.60 -0.61
CA CYS A 110 11.21 4.01 -0.99
C CYS A 110 11.77 4.24 -2.41
N LYS A 111 12.83 3.54 -2.80
CA LYS A 111 13.36 3.60 -4.17
C LYS A 111 12.38 3.01 -5.18
N LYS A 112 11.68 1.93 -4.83
CA LYS A 112 10.63 1.37 -5.70
C LYS A 112 9.50 2.38 -5.92
N VAL A 113 9.07 3.06 -4.88
CA VAL A 113 8.04 4.10 -4.97
C VAL A 113 8.51 5.23 -5.88
N ALA A 114 9.74 5.71 -5.70
CA ALA A 114 10.31 6.75 -6.55
C ALA A 114 10.35 6.31 -8.02
N ALA A 115 10.71 5.05 -8.29
CA ALA A 115 10.73 4.50 -9.65
C ALA A 115 9.33 4.46 -10.28
N VAL A 116 8.30 4.14 -9.49
CA VAL A 116 6.91 4.18 -9.97
C VAL A 116 6.57 5.59 -10.46
N PHE A 117 6.86 6.61 -9.64
CA PHE A 117 6.54 7.99 -10.01
C PHE A 117 7.38 8.50 -11.19
N ALA A 118 8.61 8.01 -11.34
CA ALA A 118 9.45 8.38 -12.47
C ALA A 118 8.91 7.84 -13.81
N ASN A 119 8.10 6.79 -13.79
CA ASN A 119 7.57 6.12 -14.98
C ASN A 119 6.08 6.41 -15.25
N LEU A 120 5.49 7.26 -14.44
CA LEU A 120 4.08 7.67 -14.65
C LEU A 120 3.92 8.78 -15.68
#